data_830caad5aa7d2d945b0932588a7e9a0b
#
_entry.id   830caad5aa7d2d945b0932588a7e9a0b
#
_cell.length_a   1.000
_cell.length_b   1.000
_cell.length_c   1.000
_cell.angle_alpha   90.00
_cell.angle_beta   90.00
_cell.angle_gamma   90.00
#
_symmetry.space_group_name_H-M   'P 1'
#
loop_
_entity.id
_entity.type
_entity.pdbx_description
1 polymer ?
#
loop_
_entity_poly.entity_id
_entity_poly.type
_entity_poly.pdbx_seq_one_letter_code
_entity_poly.pdbx_strand_id
1 'polypeptide(L)'
;MKKWFAISAVALAVATTGGLVVAQTGAKSKDPVEVIKAAKVENKGMVDLGQKLFFEPRLSKSGFISCNSCHNLSMGGSDNLKTSIGHNWQKGPINSPTVLNSSLNLAQFWDGRAKDLKEQAGGPIANPGEMASSHELSVHILQSIPGYVSEFKRVFGTDKIDIDKVTEAISAFEETLVTPNSRFDKWLKGDKKALNQQEVAGYQLFKDAGCVACHNGPSLGGNSFQRMGIVEPYKGNTSDGRSAVTGVDADRFNYKVPTLRNVELTYPYFHDGEAATLSEAVDVMGRLQLGRKFTADENAKLVAFLVTLTGDQPKFNLPQLHPSSDITPRPQPFK
;
A
#
# COMPACT_ATOMS: atom_id res chain seq x y z
N MET A 1 -36.00 69.52 -48.55
CA MET A 1 -35.06 70.64 -48.77
C MET A 1 -34.55 71.19 -47.45
N LYS A 2 -33.29 71.47 -47.36
CA LYS A 2 -32.45 72.02 -46.28
C LYS A 2 -31.75 71.00 -45.42
N LYS A 3 -30.47 70.83 -45.77
CA LYS A 3 -29.41 70.19 -45.09
C LYS A 3 -28.94 71.05 -43.89
N TRP A 4 -28.64 70.44 -42.76
CA TRP A 4 -27.85 71.07 -41.71
C TRP A 4 -26.69 70.13 -41.35
N PHE A 5 -25.48 70.65 -41.48
CA PHE A 5 -24.24 70.06 -41.08
C PHE A 5 -24.01 70.29 -39.60
N ALA A 6 -23.72 69.27 -38.84
CA ALA A 6 -23.21 69.39 -37.49
C ALA A 6 -21.74 68.96 -37.45
N ILE A 7 -20.91 69.87 -37.02
CA ILE A 7 -19.45 69.70 -36.83
C ILE A 7 -19.25 68.99 -35.49
N SER A 8 -18.70 67.76 -35.50
CA SER A 8 -18.30 67.07 -34.28
C SER A 8 -16.83 67.36 -33.95
N ALA A 9 -16.61 67.91 -32.75
CA ALA A 9 -15.28 68.12 -32.17
C ALA A 9 -14.72 66.78 -31.72
N VAL A 10 -13.52 66.46 -32.15
CA VAL A 10 -12.73 65.30 -31.68
C VAL A 10 -12.01 65.69 -30.41
N ALA A 11 -12.41 65.10 -29.29
CA ALA A 11 -11.67 65.18 -28.06
C ALA A 11 -10.66 64.05 -28.00
N LEU A 12 -9.35 64.41 -27.95
CA LEU A 12 -8.24 63.49 -27.78
C LEU A 12 -8.15 63.04 -26.33
N ALA A 13 -8.54 61.79 -26.04
CA ALA A 13 -8.36 61.20 -24.72
C ALA A 13 -6.97 60.56 -24.62
N VAL A 14 -6.12 61.09 -23.78
CA VAL A 14 -4.83 60.49 -23.43
C VAL A 14 -5.10 59.31 -22.48
N ALA A 15 -4.94 58.08 -22.99
CA ALA A 15 -5.01 56.88 -22.17
C ALA A 15 -3.70 56.67 -21.43
N THR A 16 -3.68 56.94 -20.14
CA THR A 16 -2.60 56.48 -19.24
C THR A 16 -2.73 54.97 -19.05
N THR A 17 -1.78 54.21 -19.60
CA THR A 17 -1.67 52.76 -19.34
C THR A 17 -1.14 52.52 -17.94
N GLY A 18 -2.08 52.47 -16.95
CA GLY A 18 -1.80 51.91 -15.64
C GLY A 18 -1.62 50.40 -15.77
N GLY A 19 -0.37 49.95 -15.73
CA GLY A 19 -0.08 48.50 -15.70
C GLY A 19 -0.66 47.88 -14.43
N LEU A 20 -1.69 47.03 -14.57
CA LEU A 20 -2.13 46.16 -13.51
C LEU A 20 -1.01 45.15 -13.22
N VAL A 21 -0.24 45.41 -12.18
CA VAL A 21 0.62 44.41 -11.56
C VAL A 21 -0.34 43.41 -10.86
N VAL A 22 -0.69 42.33 -11.55
CA VAL A 22 -1.32 41.19 -10.91
C VAL A 22 -0.27 40.57 -10.00
N ALA A 23 -0.34 40.91 -8.72
CA ALA A 23 0.38 40.20 -7.69
C ALA A 23 -0.14 38.75 -7.71
N GLN A 24 0.61 37.87 -8.36
CA GLN A 24 0.44 36.43 -8.15
C GLN A 24 0.76 36.16 -6.67
N THR A 25 -0.29 36.18 -5.84
CA THR A 25 -0.23 35.53 -4.54
C THR A 25 -0.07 34.04 -4.81
N GLY A 26 1.15 33.60 -4.96
CA GLY A 26 1.49 32.20 -5.07
C GLY A 26 1.09 31.51 -3.78
N ALA A 27 -0.13 30.98 -3.73
CA ALA A 27 -0.46 29.92 -2.81
C ALA A 27 0.59 28.83 -3.06
N LYS A 28 1.50 28.58 -2.13
CA LYS A 28 2.43 27.45 -2.20
C LYS A 28 1.54 26.23 -2.38
N SER A 29 1.55 25.62 -3.57
CA SER A 29 0.82 24.37 -3.78
C SER A 29 1.29 23.41 -2.70
N LYS A 30 0.37 22.85 -1.94
CA LYS A 30 0.68 21.84 -0.92
C LYS A 30 1.48 20.74 -1.62
N ASP A 31 2.58 20.30 -1.02
CA ASP A 31 3.38 19.20 -1.58
C ASP A 31 2.46 17.99 -1.85
N PRO A 32 2.54 17.33 -3.02
CA PRO A 32 1.68 16.21 -3.35
C PRO A 32 1.89 15.00 -2.43
N VAL A 33 2.99 14.99 -1.66
CA VAL A 33 3.31 13.91 -0.72
C VAL A 33 3.15 14.40 0.71
N GLU A 34 2.58 13.56 1.55
CA GLU A 34 2.36 13.84 2.97
C GLU A 34 3.21 12.91 3.84
N VAL A 35 3.52 13.35 5.06
CA VAL A 35 4.24 12.52 6.03
C VAL A 35 3.33 11.42 6.60
N ILE A 36 3.91 10.26 6.87
CA ILE A 36 3.19 9.22 7.64
C ILE A 36 3.15 9.63 9.12
N LYS A 37 1.97 9.50 9.72
CA LYS A 37 1.77 9.68 11.17
C LYS A 37 1.98 8.35 11.87
N ALA A 38 2.53 8.39 13.09
CA ALA A 38 2.58 7.21 13.94
C ALA A 38 1.16 6.69 14.22
N ALA A 39 1.01 5.37 14.32
CA ALA A 39 -0.26 4.75 14.68
C ALA A 39 -0.71 5.18 16.08
N LYS A 40 -2.02 5.32 16.25
CA LYS A 40 -2.65 5.49 17.56
C LYS A 40 -3.21 4.14 17.99
N VAL A 41 -2.77 3.64 19.11
CA VAL A 41 -3.29 2.40 19.70
C VAL A 41 -4.38 2.78 20.71
N GLU A 42 -5.63 2.63 20.30
CA GLU A 42 -6.78 2.93 21.19
C GLU A 42 -7.12 1.73 22.11
N ASN A 43 -7.03 0.53 21.58
CA ASN A 43 -7.30 -0.71 22.30
C ASN A 43 -6.10 -1.66 22.23
N LYS A 44 -5.21 -1.55 23.23
CA LYS A 44 -4.01 -2.41 23.31
C LYS A 44 -4.37 -3.90 23.37
N GLY A 45 -5.43 -4.28 24.06
CA GLY A 45 -5.85 -5.68 24.17
C GLY A 45 -6.25 -6.27 22.81
N MET A 46 -6.92 -5.47 21.98
CA MET A 46 -7.28 -5.85 20.60
C MET A 46 -6.03 -6.04 19.73
N VAL A 47 -5.09 -5.09 19.79
CA VAL A 47 -3.83 -5.16 19.04
C VAL A 47 -2.99 -6.37 19.48
N ASP A 48 -2.87 -6.65 20.79
CA ASP A 48 -2.12 -7.80 21.30
C ASP A 48 -2.74 -9.13 20.84
N LEU A 49 -4.07 -9.24 20.84
CA LEU A 49 -4.78 -10.41 20.30
C LEU A 49 -4.58 -10.53 18.79
N GLY A 50 -4.72 -9.43 18.06
CA GLY A 50 -4.50 -9.38 16.60
C GLY A 50 -3.08 -9.79 16.22
N GLN A 51 -2.08 -9.35 16.99
CA GLN A 51 -0.69 -9.78 16.80
C GLN A 51 -0.56 -11.31 16.95
N LYS A 52 -1.15 -11.92 17.99
CA LYS A 52 -1.11 -13.38 18.13
C LYS A 52 -1.75 -14.08 16.95
N LEU A 53 -2.91 -13.60 16.51
CA LEU A 53 -3.63 -14.18 15.37
C LEU A 53 -2.87 -14.03 14.07
N PHE A 54 -2.19 -12.90 13.83
CA PHE A 54 -1.31 -12.69 12.69
C PHE A 54 -0.14 -13.69 12.62
N PHE A 55 0.37 -14.11 13.76
CA PHE A 55 1.43 -15.11 13.89
C PHE A 55 0.91 -16.54 14.12
N GLU A 56 -0.40 -16.79 14.15
CA GLU A 56 -1.00 -18.07 14.49
C GLU A 56 -1.05 -19.05 13.30
N PRO A 57 -0.14 -20.03 13.24
CA PRO A 57 -0.09 -20.94 12.09
C PRO A 57 -1.26 -21.93 12.06
N ARG A 58 -1.94 -22.16 13.21
CA ARG A 58 -3.11 -23.08 13.27
C ARG A 58 -4.35 -22.49 12.60
N LEU A 59 -4.33 -21.24 12.17
CA LEU A 59 -5.36 -20.70 11.27
C LEU A 59 -5.27 -21.30 9.86
N SER A 60 -4.14 -21.94 9.50
CA SER A 60 -4.02 -22.70 8.26
C SER A 60 -4.33 -24.18 8.44
N LYS A 61 -4.79 -24.85 7.39
CA LYS A 61 -5.05 -26.28 7.36
C LYS A 61 -3.83 -27.11 7.71
N SER A 62 -2.66 -26.69 7.25
CA SER A 62 -1.38 -27.36 7.51
C SER A 62 -0.85 -27.14 8.91
N GLY A 63 -1.26 -26.08 9.60
CA GLY A 63 -0.66 -25.65 10.86
C GLY A 63 0.73 -25.05 10.72
N PHE A 64 1.17 -24.69 9.49
CA PHE A 64 2.52 -24.15 9.22
C PHE A 64 2.52 -22.73 8.69
N ILE A 65 1.39 -22.25 8.15
CA ILE A 65 1.29 -20.95 7.46
C ILE A 65 0.49 -19.98 8.33
N SER A 66 1.10 -18.86 8.64
CA SER A 66 0.46 -17.69 9.27
C SER A 66 0.52 -16.49 8.33
N CYS A 67 -0.12 -15.37 8.68
CA CYS A 67 -0.01 -14.14 7.90
C CYS A 67 1.46 -13.71 7.76
N ASN A 68 2.26 -13.83 8.85
CA ASN A 68 3.68 -13.53 8.82
C ASN A 68 4.50 -14.41 7.87
N SER A 69 3.97 -15.54 7.40
CA SER A 69 4.70 -16.40 6.44
C SER A 69 4.90 -15.71 5.08
N CYS A 70 3.89 -14.97 4.61
CA CYS A 70 3.92 -14.24 3.35
C CYS A 70 4.14 -12.73 3.56
N HIS A 71 3.85 -12.23 4.76
CA HIS A 71 3.98 -10.82 5.15
C HIS A 71 4.95 -10.65 6.32
N ASN A 72 6.20 -11.12 6.12
CA ASN A 72 7.20 -11.16 7.16
C ASN A 72 7.60 -9.75 7.62
N LEU A 73 7.27 -9.44 8.87
CA LEU A 73 7.54 -8.11 9.44
C LEU A 73 9.03 -7.79 9.56
N SER A 74 9.91 -8.81 9.56
CA SER A 74 11.36 -8.62 9.55
C SER A 74 11.93 -8.44 8.14
N MET A 75 11.10 -8.53 7.10
CA MET A 75 11.48 -8.43 5.68
C MET A 75 10.66 -7.35 4.94
N GLY A 76 10.38 -6.24 5.62
CA GLY A 76 9.59 -5.16 5.02
C GLY A 76 8.10 -5.50 4.86
N GLY A 77 7.57 -6.49 5.59
CA GLY A 77 6.15 -6.90 5.53
C GLY A 77 5.77 -7.67 4.26
N SER A 78 6.74 -8.29 3.60
CA SER A 78 6.61 -9.15 2.40
C SER A 78 7.47 -10.40 2.59
N ASP A 79 7.42 -11.36 1.69
CA ASP A 79 8.29 -12.56 1.71
C ASP A 79 9.49 -12.47 0.76
N ASN A 80 9.59 -11.40 0.00
CA ASN A 80 10.62 -11.16 -1.03
C ASN A 80 10.69 -12.28 -2.09
N LEU A 81 9.60 -13.01 -2.30
CA LEU A 81 9.46 -13.99 -3.37
C LEU A 81 8.74 -13.39 -4.57
N LYS A 82 8.99 -13.93 -5.75
CA LYS A 82 8.23 -13.55 -6.95
C LYS A 82 6.73 -13.73 -6.74
N THR A 83 6.32 -14.88 -6.18
CA THR A 83 4.99 -15.15 -5.67
C THR A 83 5.12 -16.04 -4.43
N SER A 84 4.23 -15.84 -3.45
CA SER A 84 4.27 -16.57 -2.19
C SER A 84 4.01 -18.06 -2.35
N ILE A 85 4.47 -18.83 -1.37
CA ILE A 85 4.26 -20.27 -1.30
C ILE A 85 3.20 -20.56 -0.24
N GLY A 86 2.09 -21.14 -0.66
CA GLY A 86 0.99 -21.52 0.22
C GLY A 86 0.91 -23.01 0.52
N HIS A 87 -0.29 -23.46 0.90
CA HIS A 87 -0.57 -24.84 1.27
C HIS A 87 -0.15 -25.83 0.16
N ASN A 88 0.39 -26.98 0.56
CA ASN A 88 0.94 -27.98 -0.37
C ASN A 88 2.01 -27.45 -1.32
N TRP A 89 2.77 -26.42 -0.89
CA TRP A 89 3.83 -25.79 -1.67
C TRP A 89 3.34 -25.15 -2.99
N GLN A 90 2.06 -24.83 -3.08
CA GLN A 90 1.49 -24.16 -4.23
C GLN A 90 2.07 -22.74 -4.33
N LYS A 91 2.42 -22.35 -5.54
CA LYS A 91 2.81 -20.96 -5.81
C LYS A 91 1.58 -20.10 -6.04
N GLY A 92 1.52 -18.98 -5.38
CA GLY A 92 0.49 -17.97 -5.61
C GLY A 92 0.58 -17.40 -7.04
N PRO A 93 -0.52 -16.85 -7.57
CA PRO A 93 -0.53 -16.27 -8.91
C PRO A 93 0.04 -14.84 -8.97
N ILE A 94 0.26 -14.20 -7.82
CA ILE A 94 0.59 -12.79 -7.74
C ILE A 94 1.57 -12.54 -6.57
N ASN A 95 2.40 -11.51 -6.69
CA ASN A 95 3.34 -11.09 -5.64
C ASN A 95 2.59 -10.61 -4.39
N SER A 96 3.08 -11.00 -3.19
CA SER A 96 2.53 -10.52 -1.91
C SER A 96 2.93 -9.07 -1.66
N PRO A 97 1.97 -8.14 -1.64
CA PRO A 97 2.28 -6.76 -1.30
C PRO A 97 2.62 -6.64 0.19
N THR A 98 3.40 -5.61 0.53
CA THR A 98 3.70 -5.33 1.94
C THR A 98 2.44 -5.03 2.76
N VAL A 99 2.39 -5.53 4.00
CA VAL A 99 1.38 -5.13 4.99
C VAL A 99 1.74 -3.81 5.67
N LEU A 100 3.00 -3.34 5.54
CA LEU A 100 3.39 -2.06 6.13
C LEU A 100 2.67 -0.91 5.43
N ASN A 101 2.07 -0.03 6.22
CA ASN A 101 1.24 1.10 5.76
C ASN A 101 -0.03 0.70 4.99
N SER A 102 -0.44 -0.56 5.01
CA SER A 102 -1.62 -1.06 4.29
C SER A 102 -2.93 -0.42 4.76
N SER A 103 -3.01 0.04 6.01
CA SER A 103 -4.13 0.82 6.56
C SER A 103 -4.37 2.16 5.85
N LEU A 104 -3.39 2.65 5.08
CA LEU A 104 -3.50 3.88 4.31
C LEU A 104 -4.02 3.64 2.87
N ASN A 105 -4.24 2.39 2.48
CA ASN A 105 -4.76 2.03 1.17
C ASN A 105 -6.28 2.22 1.10
N LEU A 106 -6.78 2.65 -0.06
CA LEU A 106 -8.22 2.80 -0.32
C LEU A 106 -8.98 1.46 -0.36
N ALA A 107 -8.27 0.37 -0.62
CA ALA A 107 -8.77 -1.00 -0.66
C ALA A 107 -7.60 -1.97 -0.57
N GLN A 108 -7.85 -3.24 -0.27
CA GLN A 108 -6.81 -4.25 -0.12
C GLN A 108 -6.77 -5.19 -1.34
N PHE A 109 -5.66 -5.95 -1.46
CA PHE A 109 -5.23 -6.68 -2.64
C PHE A 109 -4.84 -5.77 -3.84
N TRP A 110 -4.22 -6.36 -4.87
CA TRP A 110 -3.85 -5.64 -6.08
C TRP A 110 -5.07 -5.16 -6.88
N ASP A 111 -6.12 -5.95 -6.92
CA ASP A 111 -7.38 -5.69 -7.63
C ASP A 111 -8.40 -4.89 -6.80
N GLY A 112 -8.14 -4.69 -5.51
CA GLY A 112 -9.02 -3.95 -4.60
C GLY A 112 -10.30 -4.69 -4.24
N ARG A 113 -10.31 -6.03 -4.26
CA ARG A 113 -11.50 -6.83 -3.98
C ARG A 113 -11.95 -6.81 -2.52
N ALA A 114 -11.10 -6.42 -1.58
CA ALA A 114 -11.48 -6.19 -0.19
C ALA A 114 -11.43 -4.69 0.13
N LYS A 115 -12.49 -4.20 0.77
CA LYS A 115 -12.67 -2.76 1.05
C LYS A 115 -11.74 -2.25 2.16
N ASP A 116 -11.37 -3.13 3.11
CA ASP A 116 -10.59 -2.80 4.29
C ASP A 116 -9.72 -4.00 4.74
N LEU A 117 -8.91 -3.80 5.79
CA LEU A 117 -8.04 -4.83 6.35
C LEU A 117 -8.83 -5.98 6.97
N LYS A 118 -9.97 -5.70 7.60
CA LYS A 118 -10.82 -6.71 8.22
C LYS A 118 -11.36 -7.70 7.18
N GLU A 119 -11.87 -7.19 6.06
CA GLU A 119 -12.35 -8.04 4.96
C GLU A 119 -11.20 -8.81 4.32
N GLN A 120 -10.05 -8.15 4.14
CA GLN A 120 -8.86 -8.79 3.56
C GLN A 120 -8.41 -9.99 4.39
N ALA A 121 -8.33 -9.86 5.73
CA ALA A 121 -7.79 -10.88 6.61
C ALA A 121 -8.54 -12.22 6.53
N GLY A 122 -9.82 -12.21 6.19
CA GLY A 122 -10.62 -13.43 6.00
C GLY A 122 -10.31 -14.21 4.73
N GLY A 123 -9.86 -13.52 3.67
CA GLY A 123 -9.63 -14.12 2.36
C GLY A 123 -8.56 -15.22 2.36
N PRO A 124 -7.31 -14.93 2.75
CA PRO A 124 -6.20 -15.90 2.78
C PRO A 124 -6.47 -17.15 3.63
N ILE A 125 -7.21 -17.01 4.74
CA ILE A 125 -7.56 -18.12 5.62
C ILE A 125 -8.32 -19.20 4.83
N ALA A 126 -9.29 -18.80 4.02
CA ALA A 126 -10.15 -19.71 3.27
C ALA A 126 -9.62 -20.04 1.85
N ASN A 127 -8.57 -19.36 1.40
CA ASN A 127 -8.03 -19.58 0.06
C ASN A 127 -7.25 -20.91 0.00
N PRO A 128 -7.65 -21.86 -0.88
CA PRO A 128 -6.99 -23.18 -0.98
C PRO A 128 -5.54 -23.08 -1.46
N GLY A 129 -5.17 -22.04 -2.17
CA GLY A 129 -3.79 -21.77 -2.62
C GLY A 129 -2.91 -21.11 -1.58
N GLU A 130 -3.48 -20.60 -0.48
CA GLU A 130 -2.77 -19.87 0.58
C GLU A 130 -2.79 -20.66 1.89
N MET A 131 -3.71 -20.39 2.81
CA MET A 131 -3.80 -21.08 4.11
C MET A 131 -4.67 -22.34 4.06
N ALA A 132 -5.52 -22.51 3.06
CA ALA A 132 -6.35 -23.68 2.75
C ALA A 132 -7.24 -24.15 3.91
N SER A 133 -7.56 -23.29 4.85
CA SER A 133 -8.48 -23.59 5.96
C SER A 133 -9.93 -23.26 5.55
N SER A 134 -10.84 -23.30 6.51
CA SER A 134 -12.14 -22.64 6.42
C SER A 134 -12.32 -21.72 7.61
N HIS A 135 -13.23 -20.77 7.51
CA HIS A 135 -13.57 -19.89 8.63
C HIS A 135 -14.07 -20.70 9.82
N GLU A 136 -14.90 -21.73 9.56
CA GLU A 136 -15.45 -22.62 10.60
C GLU A 136 -14.34 -23.39 11.30
N LEU A 137 -13.40 -23.97 10.54
CA LEU A 137 -12.28 -24.74 11.12
C LEU A 137 -11.38 -23.82 11.94
N SER A 138 -11.04 -22.65 11.45
CA SER A 138 -10.20 -21.68 12.16
C SER A 138 -10.86 -21.23 13.47
N VAL A 139 -12.15 -20.92 13.44
CA VAL A 139 -12.94 -20.60 14.64
C VAL A 139 -12.99 -21.77 15.61
N HIS A 140 -13.23 -22.99 15.12
CA HIS A 140 -13.26 -24.20 15.95
C HIS A 140 -11.91 -24.44 16.64
N ILE A 141 -10.81 -24.26 15.92
CA ILE A 141 -9.45 -24.35 16.49
C ILE A 141 -9.28 -23.34 17.63
N LEU A 142 -9.57 -22.07 17.38
CA LEU A 142 -9.41 -21.02 18.41
C LEU A 142 -10.34 -21.26 19.61
N GLN A 143 -11.59 -21.68 19.38
CA GLN A 143 -12.56 -21.98 20.42
C GLN A 143 -12.15 -23.19 21.27
N SER A 144 -11.37 -24.13 20.75
CA SER A 144 -10.83 -25.28 21.48
C SER A 144 -9.65 -24.95 22.40
N ILE A 145 -9.11 -23.72 22.31
CA ILE A 145 -7.92 -23.28 23.04
C ILE A 145 -8.34 -22.33 24.18
N PRO A 146 -8.34 -22.78 25.46
CA PRO A 146 -8.84 -21.98 26.58
C PRO A 146 -8.22 -20.58 26.70
N GLY A 147 -6.93 -20.47 26.33
CA GLY A 147 -6.24 -19.17 26.37
C GLY A 147 -6.83 -18.17 25.39
N TYR A 148 -7.18 -18.58 24.15
CA TYR A 148 -7.87 -17.71 23.19
C TYR A 148 -9.28 -17.37 23.67
N VAL A 149 -10.05 -18.33 24.15
CA VAL A 149 -11.39 -18.08 24.68
C VAL A 149 -11.35 -17.00 25.78
N SER A 150 -10.39 -17.11 26.70
CA SER A 150 -10.18 -16.12 27.76
C SER A 150 -9.80 -14.73 27.22
N GLU A 151 -8.94 -14.66 26.18
CA GLU A 151 -8.56 -13.40 25.56
C GLU A 151 -9.71 -12.76 24.80
N PHE A 152 -10.46 -13.53 24.00
CA PHE A 152 -11.65 -13.01 23.32
C PHE A 152 -12.69 -12.49 24.31
N LYS A 153 -12.90 -13.20 25.44
CA LYS A 153 -13.78 -12.72 26.50
C LYS A 153 -13.31 -11.39 27.09
N ARG A 154 -12.02 -11.25 27.32
CA ARG A 154 -11.44 -10.00 27.85
C ARG A 154 -11.55 -8.85 26.86
N VAL A 155 -11.36 -9.10 25.56
CA VAL A 155 -11.29 -8.08 24.50
C VAL A 155 -12.67 -7.71 23.98
N PHE A 156 -13.52 -8.70 23.73
CA PHE A 156 -14.85 -8.52 23.12
C PHE A 156 -16.03 -8.66 24.09
N GLY A 157 -15.77 -8.98 25.37
CA GLY A 157 -16.81 -9.19 26.36
C GLY A 157 -17.58 -10.51 26.22
N THR A 158 -17.17 -11.39 25.31
CA THR A 158 -17.81 -12.69 25.04
C THR A 158 -16.78 -13.78 24.81
N ASP A 159 -17.07 -14.98 25.28
CA ASP A 159 -16.26 -16.19 25.04
C ASP A 159 -16.59 -16.89 23.72
N LYS A 160 -17.61 -16.42 23.00
CA LYS A 160 -17.95 -16.88 21.67
C LYS A 160 -17.04 -16.25 20.62
N ILE A 161 -16.17 -17.08 20.03
CA ILE A 161 -15.31 -16.71 18.92
C ILE A 161 -16.09 -16.86 17.61
N ASP A 162 -15.96 -15.91 16.71
CA ASP A 162 -16.40 -15.99 15.32
C ASP A 162 -15.37 -15.33 14.40
N ILE A 163 -15.48 -15.56 13.10
CA ILE A 163 -14.51 -15.06 12.11
C ILE A 163 -14.48 -13.54 12.06
N ASP A 164 -15.60 -12.89 12.31
CA ASP A 164 -15.71 -11.43 12.30
C ASP A 164 -14.81 -10.79 13.37
N LYS A 165 -14.80 -11.35 14.58
CA LYS A 165 -13.91 -10.91 15.67
C LYS A 165 -12.45 -11.28 15.42
N VAL A 166 -12.19 -12.42 14.79
CA VAL A 166 -10.82 -12.84 14.40
C VAL A 166 -10.22 -11.83 13.42
N THR A 167 -10.94 -11.51 12.36
CA THR A 167 -10.48 -10.57 11.34
C THR A 167 -10.41 -9.14 11.86
N GLU A 168 -11.31 -8.74 12.77
CA GLU A 168 -11.27 -7.45 13.43
C GLU A 168 -10.02 -7.28 14.29
N ALA A 169 -9.64 -8.30 15.06
CA ALA A 169 -8.42 -8.24 15.85
C ALA A 169 -7.17 -8.20 14.97
N ILE A 170 -7.11 -9.00 13.89
CA ILE A 170 -6.00 -8.96 12.93
C ILE A 170 -5.89 -7.55 12.31
N SER A 171 -6.99 -6.98 11.82
CA SER A 171 -7.04 -5.63 11.27
C SER A 171 -6.51 -4.58 12.26
N ALA A 172 -6.93 -4.65 13.53
CA ALA A 172 -6.47 -3.71 14.56
C ALA A 172 -4.94 -3.79 14.79
N PHE A 173 -4.35 -4.97 14.65
CA PHE A 173 -2.90 -5.10 14.68
C PHE A 173 -2.25 -4.51 13.43
N GLU A 174 -2.75 -4.84 12.24
CA GLU A 174 -2.21 -4.34 10.98
C GLU A 174 -2.28 -2.81 10.86
N GLU A 175 -3.30 -2.17 11.44
CA GLU A 175 -3.41 -0.71 11.52
C GLU A 175 -2.23 -0.06 12.28
N THR A 176 -1.56 -0.82 13.16
CA THR A 176 -0.37 -0.34 13.87
C THR A 176 0.92 -0.45 13.04
N LEU A 177 0.90 -1.18 11.93
CA LEU A 177 2.08 -1.47 11.10
C LEU A 177 2.42 -0.32 10.16
N VAL A 178 2.57 0.90 10.69
CA VAL A 178 2.98 2.07 9.93
C VAL A 178 4.46 2.38 10.13
N THR A 179 5.09 2.98 9.12
CA THR A 179 6.53 3.29 9.09
C THR A 179 6.80 4.79 8.97
N PRO A 180 6.58 5.57 10.03
CA PRO A 180 6.83 7.01 10.02
C PRO A 180 8.31 7.35 10.01
N ASN A 181 8.62 8.66 9.96
CA ASN A 181 9.96 9.23 10.18
C ASN A 181 11.02 8.77 9.17
N SER A 182 10.65 8.44 7.94
CA SER A 182 11.62 8.25 6.87
C SER A 182 12.51 9.49 6.72
N ARG A 183 13.68 9.36 6.07
CA ARG A 183 14.54 10.50 5.77
C ARG A 183 13.78 11.55 4.97
N PHE A 184 12.93 11.12 4.04
CA PHE A 184 12.06 11.99 3.28
C PHE A 184 11.00 12.68 4.16
N ASP A 185 10.39 11.99 5.13
CA ASP A 185 9.46 12.62 6.08
C ASP A 185 10.13 13.72 6.92
N LYS A 186 11.36 13.48 7.37
CA LYS A 186 12.16 14.48 8.10
C LYS A 186 12.42 15.71 7.22
N TRP A 187 12.77 15.48 5.96
CA TRP A 187 12.99 16.56 5.00
C TRP A 187 11.71 17.37 4.73
N LEU A 188 10.56 16.71 4.56
CA LEU A 188 9.25 17.37 4.41
C LEU A 188 8.89 18.21 5.65
N LYS A 189 9.27 17.77 6.84
CA LYS A 189 9.08 18.48 8.11
C LYS A 189 10.06 19.66 8.29
N GLY A 190 10.99 19.88 7.36
CA GLY A 190 11.90 21.02 7.35
C GLY A 190 13.37 20.72 7.65
N ASP A 191 13.74 19.49 8.01
CA ASP A 191 15.15 19.09 8.15
C ASP A 191 15.79 18.93 6.76
N LYS A 192 16.30 20.04 6.23
CA LYS A 192 16.92 20.06 4.89
C LYS A 192 18.22 19.26 4.80
N LYS A 193 18.81 18.82 5.92
CA LYS A 193 20.00 17.97 5.95
C LYS A 193 19.65 16.47 5.87
N ALA A 194 18.38 16.09 6.03
CA ALA A 194 17.95 14.70 5.97
C ALA A 194 18.14 14.05 4.61
N LEU A 195 18.17 14.84 3.52
CA LEU A 195 18.46 14.39 2.16
C LEU A 195 19.71 15.04 1.60
N ASN A 196 20.47 14.32 0.79
CA ASN A 196 21.56 14.85 0.00
C ASN A 196 21.06 15.46 -1.33
N GLN A 197 21.97 16.09 -2.10
CA GLN A 197 21.63 16.76 -3.36
C GLN A 197 21.07 15.79 -4.42
N GLN A 198 21.61 14.59 -4.54
CA GLN A 198 21.15 13.57 -5.49
C GLN A 198 19.70 13.11 -5.16
N GLU A 199 19.41 12.90 -3.90
CA GLU A 199 18.09 12.49 -3.41
C GLU A 199 17.03 13.58 -3.62
N VAL A 200 17.40 14.85 -3.38
CA VAL A 200 16.53 16.01 -3.66
C VAL A 200 16.30 16.15 -5.16
N ALA A 201 17.35 16.00 -5.99
CA ALA A 201 17.22 16.03 -7.45
C ALA A 201 16.34 14.86 -7.95
N GLY A 202 16.44 13.69 -7.32
CA GLY A 202 15.57 12.53 -7.60
C GLY A 202 14.11 12.83 -7.30
N TYR A 203 13.80 13.47 -6.17
CA TYR A 203 12.43 13.88 -5.84
C TYR A 203 11.90 14.93 -6.83
N GLN A 204 12.73 15.90 -7.21
CA GLN A 204 12.31 16.87 -8.23
C GLN A 204 12.02 16.17 -9.56
N LEU A 205 12.90 15.29 -10.01
CA LEU A 205 12.70 14.50 -11.22
C LEU A 205 11.43 13.63 -11.15
N PHE A 206 11.15 13.02 -9.99
CA PHE A 206 9.93 12.24 -9.74
C PHE A 206 8.66 13.08 -9.97
N LYS A 207 8.67 14.34 -9.55
CA LYS A 207 7.57 15.29 -9.82
C LYS A 207 7.51 15.69 -11.29
N ASP A 208 8.63 16.11 -11.85
CA ASP A 208 8.71 16.66 -13.22
C ASP A 208 8.40 15.59 -14.28
N ALA A 209 8.74 14.32 -14.01
CA ALA A 209 8.41 13.19 -14.87
C ALA A 209 6.93 12.79 -14.78
N GLY A 210 6.18 13.29 -13.79
CA GLY A 210 4.75 13.01 -13.63
C GLY A 210 4.43 11.80 -12.76
N CYS A 211 5.41 11.19 -12.08
CA CYS A 211 5.17 10.02 -11.20
C CYS A 211 4.17 10.33 -10.08
N VAL A 212 4.16 11.58 -9.60
CA VAL A 212 3.24 12.05 -8.56
C VAL A 212 1.77 12.05 -8.98
N ALA A 213 1.45 11.90 -10.26
CA ALA A 213 0.06 11.80 -10.70
C ALA A 213 -0.63 10.56 -10.10
N CYS A 214 0.13 9.47 -9.96
CA CYS A 214 -0.36 8.20 -9.39
C CYS A 214 0.24 7.94 -7.99
N HIS A 215 1.51 8.30 -7.77
CA HIS A 215 2.23 8.09 -6.52
C HIS A 215 2.26 9.35 -5.66
N ASN A 216 1.17 9.63 -4.95
CA ASN A 216 0.97 10.82 -4.10
C ASN A 216 0.36 10.45 -2.74
N GLY A 217 0.08 11.47 -1.93
CA GLY A 217 -0.45 11.30 -0.58
C GLY A 217 0.59 10.72 0.41
N PRO A 218 0.15 10.24 1.59
CA PRO A 218 1.06 9.77 2.64
C PRO A 218 1.82 8.50 2.25
N SER A 219 1.19 7.60 1.49
CA SER A 219 1.81 6.33 1.06
C SER A 219 2.56 6.42 -0.26
N LEU A 220 2.57 7.56 -0.96
CA LEU A 220 3.02 7.67 -2.36
C LEU A 220 2.41 6.54 -3.22
N GLY A 221 1.10 6.41 -3.15
CA GLY A 221 0.28 5.35 -3.73
C GLY A 221 -0.82 4.91 -2.77
N GLY A 222 -1.45 3.78 -3.06
CA GLY A 222 -2.53 3.21 -2.24
C GLY A 222 -3.90 3.87 -2.41
N ASN A 223 -4.00 4.97 -3.13
CA ASN A 223 -5.17 5.85 -3.17
C ASN A 223 -5.89 5.91 -4.52
N SER A 224 -5.47 5.12 -5.49
CA SER A 224 -6.08 5.05 -6.83
C SER A 224 -5.83 3.70 -7.49
N PHE A 225 -6.60 3.41 -8.54
CA PHE A 225 -6.35 2.30 -9.46
C PHE A 225 -5.85 2.86 -10.77
N GLN A 226 -4.83 2.21 -11.34
CA GLN A 226 -4.24 2.61 -12.62
C GLN A 226 -3.92 1.38 -13.47
N ARG A 227 -4.09 1.54 -14.78
CA ARG A 227 -3.71 0.50 -15.73
C ARG A 227 -2.20 0.33 -15.76
N MET A 228 -1.74 -0.90 -15.62
CA MET A 228 -0.34 -1.22 -15.84
C MET A 228 -0.04 -1.26 -17.34
N GLY A 229 0.80 -0.34 -17.80
CA GLY A 229 1.09 -0.17 -19.21
C GLY A 229 0.09 0.74 -19.94
N ILE A 230 0.11 2.05 -19.60
CA ILE A 230 -0.75 3.06 -20.22
C ILE A 230 -0.24 3.42 -21.63
N VAL A 231 1.06 3.62 -21.79
CA VAL A 231 1.69 4.02 -23.05
C VAL A 231 2.11 2.81 -23.86
N GLU A 232 2.73 1.84 -23.21
CA GLU A 232 3.15 0.58 -23.81
C GLU A 232 2.59 -0.59 -22.99
N PRO A 233 1.94 -1.59 -23.61
CA PRO A 233 1.36 -2.72 -22.89
C PRO A 233 2.39 -3.49 -22.07
N TYR A 234 2.04 -3.80 -20.83
CA TYR A 234 2.87 -4.65 -19.97
C TYR A 234 2.66 -6.13 -20.29
N LYS A 235 3.73 -6.83 -20.66
CA LYS A 235 3.65 -8.26 -21.03
C LYS A 235 3.40 -9.20 -19.85
N GLY A 236 3.68 -8.76 -18.62
CA GLY A 236 3.46 -9.51 -17.38
C GLY A 236 2.03 -9.46 -16.84
N ASN A 237 1.07 -8.88 -17.58
CA ASN A 237 -0.33 -8.87 -17.19
C ASN A 237 -0.93 -10.27 -17.32
N THR A 238 -0.80 -11.09 -16.28
CA THR A 238 -1.30 -12.48 -16.21
C THR A 238 -2.67 -12.60 -15.54
N SER A 239 -3.18 -11.51 -14.96
CA SER A 239 -4.51 -11.43 -14.36
C SER A 239 -5.32 -10.28 -14.95
N ASP A 240 -6.64 -10.37 -14.88
CA ASP A 240 -7.55 -9.33 -15.39
C ASP A 240 -7.57 -8.06 -14.52
N GLY A 241 -6.84 -8.04 -13.39
CA GLY A 241 -6.80 -6.90 -12.48
C GLY A 241 -8.18 -6.57 -11.92
N ARG A 242 -8.48 -5.27 -11.80
CA ARG A 242 -9.74 -4.79 -11.21
C ARG A 242 -10.99 -5.23 -11.98
N SER A 243 -10.91 -5.51 -13.28
CA SER A 243 -12.07 -5.97 -14.05
C SER A 243 -12.61 -7.32 -13.54
N ALA A 244 -11.77 -8.15 -12.91
CA ALA A 244 -12.22 -9.37 -12.23
C ALA A 244 -13.17 -9.09 -11.04
N VAL A 245 -13.13 -7.88 -10.49
CA VAL A 245 -13.96 -7.42 -9.36
C VAL A 245 -15.19 -6.67 -9.85
N THR A 246 -15.00 -5.78 -10.83
CA THR A 246 -16.05 -4.86 -11.29
C THR A 246 -16.89 -5.41 -12.44
N GLY A 247 -16.38 -6.40 -13.19
CA GLY A 247 -16.99 -6.87 -14.42
C GLY A 247 -16.90 -5.87 -15.59
N VAL A 248 -16.18 -4.76 -15.43
CA VAL A 248 -16.04 -3.69 -16.43
C VAL A 248 -14.76 -3.88 -17.20
N ASP A 249 -14.83 -4.04 -18.54
CA ASP A 249 -13.65 -4.28 -19.38
C ASP A 249 -12.65 -3.10 -19.36
N ALA A 250 -13.12 -1.87 -19.19
CA ALA A 250 -12.26 -0.70 -19.03
C ALA A 250 -11.34 -0.77 -17.79
N ASP A 251 -11.69 -1.59 -16.80
CA ASP A 251 -10.88 -1.82 -15.59
C ASP A 251 -9.84 -2.94 -15.77
N ARG A 252 -9.75 -3.52 -16.97
CA ARG A 252 -8.81 -4.60 -17.26
C ARG A 252 -7.37 -4.11 -17.14
N PHE A 253 -6.57 -4.89 -16.39
CA PHE A 253 -5.19 -4.56 -16.03
C PHE A 253 -5.03 -3.30 -15.17
N ASN A 254 -6.12 -2.78 -14.60
CA ASN A 254 -6.04 -1.79 -13.55
C ASN A 254 -5.69 -2.50 -12.24
N TYR A 255 -4.69 -1.96 -11.55
CA TYR A 255 -4.27 -2.40 -10.23
C TYR A 255 -4.27 -1.21 -9.29
N LYS A 256 -4.47 -1.48 -8.00
CA LYS A 256 -4.22 -0.47 -6.98
C LYS A 256 -2.76 -0.03 -7.08
N VAL A 257 -2.53 1.28 -7.23
CA VAL A 257 -1.18 1.85 -7.24
C VAL A 257 -0.49 1.47 -5.92
N PRO A 258 0.61 0.70 -5.94
CA PRO A 258 1.23 0.26 -4.70
C PRO A 258 1.88 1.43 -3.97
N THR A 259 1.98 1.30 -2.65
CA THR A 259 2.79 2.22 -1.84
C THR A 259 4.25 2.20 -2.29
N LEU A 260 4.90 3.37 -2.32
CA LEU A 260 6.35 3.46 -2.49
C LEU A 260 7.10 3.56 -1.15
N ARG A 261 6.38 3.65 -0.02
CA ARG A 261 7.02 3.58 1.30
C ARG A 261 7.67 2.22 1.48
N ASN A 262 8.90 2.22 1.97
CA ASN A 262 9.73 1.01 2.16
C ASN A 262 10.03 0.23 0.86
N VAL A 263 9.87 0.85 -0.32
CA VAL A 263 9.97 0.16 -1.61
C VAL A 263 11.32 -0.54 -1.81
N GLU A 264 12.42 -0.04 -1.22
CA GLU A 264 13.72 -0.72 -1.29
C GLU A 264 13.75 -2.10 -0.61
N LEU A 265 12.82 -2.35 0.33
CA LEU A 265 12.76 -3.59 1.11
C LEU A 265 11.84 -4.65 0.48
N THR A 266 11.01 -4.27 -0.49
CA THR A 266 9.88 -5.09 -0.98
C THR A 266 10.09 -5.60 -2.41
N TYR A 267 11.33 -5.94 -2.74
CA TYR A 267 11.66 -6.65 -3.99
C TYR A 267 11.15 -8.11 -3.94
N PRO A 268 10.92 -8.75 -5.12
CA PRO A 268 10.85 -8.20 -6.48
C PRO A 268 9.59 -7.35 -6.70
N TYR A 269 9.61 -6.53 -7.76
CA TYR A 269 8.60 -5.50 -7.98
C TYR A 269 7.52 -5.93 -8.96
N PHE A 270 6.42 -5.17 -8.93
CA PHE A 270 5.16 -5.35 -9.66
C PHE A 270 4.31 -6.51 -9.12
N HIS A 271 3.08 -6.59 -9.64
CA HIS A 271 2.11 -7.60 -9.23
C HIS A 271 2.52 -9.05 -9.60
N ASP A 272 3.42 -9.20 -10.54
CA ASP A 272 3.96 -10.47 -11.00
C ASP A 272 5.38 -10.77 -10.48
N GLY A 273 5.99 -9.80 -9.77
CA GLY A 273 7.35 -9.95 -9.22
C GLY A 273 8.44 -10.09 -10.28
N GLU A 274 8.25 -9.56 -11.50
CA GLU A 274 9.21 -9.76 -12.60
C GLU A 274 10.43 -8.82 -12.52
N ALA A 275 10.29 -7.61 -12.01
CA ALA A 275 11.43 -6.71 -11.88
C ALA A 275 12.23 -7.04 -10.60
N ALA A 276 13.46 -7.48 -10.76
CA ALA A 276 14.29 -7.94 -9.65
C ALA A 276 14.90 -6.78 -8.85
N THR A 277 15.14 -5.64 -9.48
CA THR A 277 15.80 -4.48 -8.88
C THR A 277 14.95 -3.22 -8.98
N LEU A 278 15.14 -2.30 -8.02
CA LEU A 278 14.44 -1.01 -8.03
C LEU A 278 14.79 -0.17 -9.27
N SER A 279 16.04 -0.27 -9.74
CA SER A 279 16.49 0.39 -10.99
C SER A 279 15.72 -0.13 -12.19
N GLU A 280 15.55 -1.44 -12.32
CA GLU A 280 14.74 -2.07 -13.38
C GLU A 280 13.29 -1.65 -13.29
N ALA A 281 12.70 -1.62 -12.08
CA ALA A 281 11.33 -1.17 -11.88
C ALA A 281 11.12 0.29 -12.31
N VAL A 282 12.08 1.18 -12.03
CA VAL A 282 12.07 2.58 -12.47
C VAL A 282 12.10 2.67 -14.01
N ASP A 283 12.95 1.90 -14.68
CA ASP A 283 13.04 1.90 -16.14
C ASP A 283 11.74 1.37 -16.79
N VAL A 284 11.18 0.30 -16.22
CA VAL A 284 9.90 -0.25 -16.68
C VAL A 284 8.78 0.79 -16.53
N MET A 285 8.68 1.45 -15.37
CA MET A 285 7.67 2.50 -15.14
C MET A 285 7.85 3.69 -16.08
N GLY A 286 9.09 4.13 -16.29
CA GLY A 286 9.39 5.20 -17.25
C GLY A 286 8.87 4.88 -18.64
N ARG A 287 9.18 3.70 -19.14
CA ARG A 287 8.80 3.26 -20.49
C ARG A 287 7.29 3.01 -20.62
N LEU A 288 6.72 2.22 -19.71
CA LEU A 288 5.34 1.74 -19.87
C LEU A 288 4.28 2.75 -19.44
N GLN A 289 4.56 3.57 -18.45
CA GLN A 289 3.58 4.52 -17.92
C GLN A 289 3.75 5.92 -18.48
N LEU A 290 5.00 6.34 -18.78
CA LEU A 290 5.31 7.70 -19.16
C LEU A 290 5.79 7.82 -20.63
N GLY A 291 6.05 6.70 -21.32
CA GLY A 291 6.67 6.71 -22.65
C GLY A 291 8.09 7.31 -22.65
N ARG A 292 8.76 7.28 -21.51
CA ARG A 292 10.07 7.92 -21.27
C ARG A 292 11.14 6.87 -20.96
N LYS A 293 12.25 6.96 -21.62
CA LYS A 293 13.47 6.22 -21.27
C LYS A 293 14.36 7.13 -20.44
N PHE A 294 14.55 6.78 -19.18
CA PHE A 294 15.48 7.49 -18.30
C PHE A 294 16.93 7.21 -18.69
N THR A 295 17.80 8.21 -18.56
CA THR A 295 19.25 8.00 -18.61
C THR A 295 19.72 7.28 -17.35
N ALA A 296 20.92 6.71 -17.37
CA ALA A 296 21.48 6.05 -16.18
C ALA A 296 21.58 7.00 -14.96
N ASP A 297 21.90 8.27 -15.19
CA ASP A 297 21.95 9.30 -14.14
C ASP A 297 20.56 9.65 -13.60
N GLU A 298 19.54 9.78 -14.46
CA GLU A 298 18.16 10.02 -14.04
C GLU A 298 17.61 8.84 -13.24
N ASN A 299 17.83 7.60 -13.71
CA ASN A 299 17.44 6.40 -12.98
C ASN A 299 18.11 6.35 -11.60
N ALA A 300 19.43 6.58 -11.51
CA ALA A 300 20.16 6.60 -10.25
C ALA A 300 19.62 7.67 -9.27
N LYS A 301 19.21 8.85 -9.75
CA LYS A 301 18.57 9.89 -8.92
C LYS A 301 17.20 9.45 -8.42
N LEU A 302 16.37 8.86 -9.27
CA LEU A 302 15.07 8.34 -8.87
C LEU A 302 15.20 7.23 -7.82
N VAL A 303 16.10 6.27 -8.03
CA VAL A 303 16.39 5.21 -7.06
C VAL A 303 16.88 5.80 -5.74
N ALA A 304 17.81 6.76 -5.78
CA ALA A 304 18.31 7.43 -4.57
C ALA A 304 17.18 8.10 -3.78
N PHE A 305 16.24 8.76 -4.45
CA PHE A 305 15.03 9.28 -3.80
C PHE A 305 14.17 8.18 -3.20
N LEU A 306 13.86 7.13 -3.95
CA LEU A 306 12.98 6.05 -3.50
C LEU A 306 13.50 5.35 -2.24
N VAL A 307 14.81 5.17 -2.11
CA VAL A 307 15.46 4.62 -0.89
C VAL A 307 15.22 5.51 0.34
N THR A 308 15.03 6.82 0.17
CA THR A 308 14.74 7.72 1.30
C THR A 308 13.35 7.53 1.92
N LEU A 309 12.49 6.74 1.28
CA LEU A 309 11.10 6.49 1.69
C LEU A 309 10.97 5.38 2.76
N THR A 310 12.06 4.73 3.12
CA THR A 310 12.09 3.74 4.20
C THR A 310 12.01 4.44 5.55
N GLY A 311 10.92 4.14 6.28
CA GLY A 311 10.65 4.72 7.59
C GLY A 311 11.11 3.82 8.75
N ASP A 312 10.77 4.26 9.97
CA ASP A 312 11.01 3.46 11.17
C ASP A 312 10.20 2.17 11.07
N GLN A 313 10.88 1.03 11.11
CA GLN A 313 10.22 -0.28 11.04
C GLN A 313 9.49 -0.58 12.35
N PRO A 314 8.31 -1.25 12.29
CA PRO A 314 7.56 -1.61 13.48
C PRO A 314 8.42 -2.43 14.46
N LYS A 315 8.43 -2.03 15.72
CA LYS A 315 9.07 -2.80 16.80
C LYS A 315 8.03 -3.73 17.41
N PHE A 316 8.26 -5.01 17.34
CA PHE A 316 7.39 -6.02 17.92
C PHE A 316 8.22 -7.12 18.57
N ASN A 317 7.68 -7.72 19.62
CA ASN A 317 8.19 -8.97 20.17
C ASN A 317 7.38 -10.12 19.56
N LEU A 318 8.02 -11.24 19.27
CA LEU A 318 7.28 -12.44 18.86
C LEU A 318 6.26 -12.81 19.95
N PRO A 319 4.98 -12.95 19.59
CA PRO A 319 3.97 -13.25 20.60
C PRO A 319 4.11 -14.69 21.09
N GLN A 320 3.89 -14.91 22.37
CA GLN A 320 3.72 -16.26 22.91
C GLN A 320 2.30 -16.72 22.60
N LEU A 321 2.17 -17.73 21.74
CA LEU A 321 0.89 -18.33 21.37
C LEU A 321 0.39 -19.25 22.48
N HIS A 322 -0.93 -19.35 22.62
CA HIS A 322 -1.53 -20.26 23.58
C HIS A 322 -1.33 -21.72 23.18
N PRO A 323 -1.04 -22.64 24.12
CA PRO A 323 -0.90 -24.05 23.82
C PRO A 323 -2.24 -24.64 23.35
N SER A 324 -2.17 -25.60 22.44
CA SER A 324 -3.33 -26.42 22.06
C SER A 324 -3.83 -27.23 23.26
N SER A 325 -5.11 -27.54 23.28
CA SER A 325 -5.69 -28.52 24.20
C SER A 325 -5.80 -29.90 23.54
N ASP A 326 -6.22 -30.90 24.32
CA ASP A 326 -6.41 -32.28 23.84
C ASP A 326 -7.49 -32.39 22.75
N ILE A 327 -8.47 -31.48 22.78
CA ILE A 327 -9.57 -31.42 21.79
C ILE A 327 -9.27 -30.52 20.59
N THR A 328 -8.11 -29.84 20.53
CA THR A 328 -7.77 -28.99 19.39
C THR A 328 -7.57 -29.84 18.14
N PRO A 329 -8.25 -29.51 17.01
CA PRO A 329 -8.10 -30.23 15.75
C PRO A 329 -6.62 -30.34 15.33
N ARG A 330 -6.22 -31.52 14.89
CA ARG A 330 -4.85 -31.76 14.44
C ARG A 330 -4.63 -31.16 13.06
N PRO A 331 -3.46 -30.57 12.78
CA PRO A 331 -3.09 -30.09 11.45
C PRO A 331 -3.15 -31.21 10.40
N GLN A 332 -3.47 -30.82 9.16
CA GLN A 332 -3.55 -31.74 8.00
C GLN A 332 -2.63 -31.24 6.88
N PRO A 333 -1.30 -31.32 7.06
CA PRO A 333 -0.34 -30.69 6.15
C PRO A 333 -0.29 -31.32 4.75
N PHE A 334 -0.77 -32.55 4.58
CA PHE A 334 -0.65 -33.33 3.34
C PHE A 334 -2.01 -33.80 2.78
N LYS A 335 -3.11 -33.13 3.14
CA LYS A 335 -4.44 -33.47 2.67
C LYS A 335 -5.11 -32.34 1.93
#